data_e07196d8341eca451136d1f3f790ece2
#
_entry.id   e07196d8341eca451136d1f3f790ece2
#
_cell.length_a   1.000
_cell.length_b   1.000
_cell.length_c   1.000
_cell.angle_alpha   90.00
_cell.angle_beta   90.00
_cell.angle_gamma   90.00
#
_symmetry.space_group_name_H-M   'P 1'
#
loop_
_entity.id
_entity.type
_entity.pdbx_description
1 polymer ?
#
loop_
_entity_poly.entity_id
_entity_poly.type
_entity_poly.pdbx_seq_one_letter_code
_entity_poly.pdbx_strand_id
1 'polypeptide(L)'
;MRITGGTLKGRRIKTCRDNSTRPLLSRLRKSLFDVIGERIKGLSFLDLYAGSGAVGIEALSRGARRAVFVEKGPLAARVIEENIASYELFSQVKIWRKNVLAFLPILLEGEKFDFIFIAPPYYKKMQNKTLDIIEEVEINKATIIVQYSPHENINFTRRNMGIVKQKEYGDTILAFLEGTVHCS
;
A
#
# COMPACT_ATOMS: atom_id res chain seq x y z
N MET A 1 1.16 13.47 -11.40
CA MET A 1 1.47 13.51 -9.96
C MET A 1 2.98 13.60 -9.80
N ARG A 2 3.54 14.03 -8.62
CA ARG A 2 5.00 14.07 -8.39
C ARG A 2 5.38 13.26 -7.15
N ILE A 3 6.57 12.67 -7.16
CA ILE A 3 7.18 12.00 -6.01
C ILE A 3 7.54 13.06 -4.96
N THR A 4 7.25 12.81 -3.68
CA THR A 4 7.33 13.82 -2.62
C THR A 4 8.61 13.72 -1.80
N GLY A 5 9.34 12.60 -1.85
CA GLY A 5 10.58 12.38 -1.09
C GLY A 5 11.50 11.34 -1.70
N GLY A 6 12.70 11.20 -1.12
CA GLY A 6 13.70 10.23 -1.53
C GLY A 6 14.48 10.62 -2.78
N THR A 7 15.16 9.64 -3.39
CA THR A 7 16.08 9.82 -4.53
C THR A 7 15.40 10.31 -5.81
N LEU A 8 14.11 10.01 -5.97
CA LEU A 8 13.29 10.42 -7.12
C LEU A 8 12.42 11.64 -6.84
N LYS A 9 12.64 12.37 -5.74
CA LYS A 9 11.85 13.55 -5.36
C LYS A 9 11.67 14.53 -6.52
N GLY A 10 10.43 15.00 -6.72
CA GLY A 10 10.06 15.96 -7.77
C GLY A 10 9.80 15.32 -9.15
N ARG A 11 10.23 14.09 -9.41
CA ARG A 11 9.96 13.40 -10.68
C ARG A 11 8.46 13.10 -10.86
N ARG A 12 8.01 13.05 -12.10
CA ARG A 12 6.60 13.00 -12.48
C ARG A 12 6.13 11.55 -12.60
N ILE A 13 5.12 11.14 -11.83
CA ILE A 13 4.45 9.85 -11.98
C ILE A 13 3.27 10.00 -12.96
N LYS A 14 3.20 9.13 -13.97
CA LYS A 14 2.01 8.97 -14.80
C LYS A 14 0.88 8.41 -13.96
N THR A 15 -0.36 8.85 -14.23
CA THR A 15 -1.56 8.39 -13.52
C THR A 15 -2.57 7.87 -14.53
N CYS A 16 -3.39 6.92 -14.12
CA CYS A 16 -4.53 6.49 -14.91
C CYS A 16 -5.52 7.65 -15.03
N ARG A 17 -6.08 7.86 -16.22
CA ARG A 17 -7.17 8.82 -16.44
C ARG A 17 -8.54 8.27 -16.01
N ASP A 18 -8.58 7.01 -15.62
CA ASP A 18 -9.82 6.36 -15.20
C ASP A 18 -10.26 6.87 -13.84
N ASN A 19 -11.49 7.39 -13.76
CA ASN A 19 -12.11 7.91 -12.55
C ASN A 19 -12.41 6.83 -11.50
N SER A 20 -12.17 5.55 -11.79
CA SER A 20 -12.43 4.42 -10.89
C SER A 20 -11.41 4.32 -9.75
N THR A 21 -10.23 4.92 -9.90
CA THR A 21 -9.20 4.97 -8.86
C THR A 21 -8.90 6.43 -8.50
N ARG A 22 -9.30 6.86 -7.29
CA ARG A 22 -8.85 8.17 -6.78
C ARG A 22 -7.35 8.09 -6.50
N PRO A 23 -6.51 8.83 -7.24
CA PRO A 23 -5.09 8.85 -6.91
C PRO A 23 -4.92 9.42 -5.52
N LEU A 24 -4.10 8.77 -4.70
CA LEU A 24 -3.73 9.27 -3.39
C LEU A 24 -3.12 10.66 -3.55
N LEU A 25 -3.72 11.66 -2.94
CA LEU A 25 -3.22 13.03 -3.03
C LEU A 25 -1.76 13.10 -2.57
N SER A 26 -0.96 13.93 -3.23
CA SER A 26 0.47 14.06 -2.89
C SER A 26 0.71 14.41 -1.42
N ARG A 27 -0.20 15.22 -0.82
CA ARG A 27 -0.16 15.56 0.61
C ARG A 27 -0.40 14.34 1.51
N LEU A 28 -1.37 13.50 1.16
CA LEU A 28 -1.68 12.28 1.92
C LEU A 28 -0.51 11.27 1.83
N ARG A 29 0.05 11.08 0.61
CA ARG A 29 1.21 10.22 0.41
C ARG A 29 2.45 10.74 1.16
N LYS A 30 2.71 12.06 1.13
CA LYS A 30 3.78 12.66 1.94
C LYS A 30 3.58 12.32 3.41
N SER A 31 2.38 12.52 3.95
CA SER A 31 2.08 12.22 5.35
C SER A 31 2.18 10.73 5.69
N LEU A 32 1.76 9.84 4.81
CA LEU A 32 1.97 8.41 4.95
C LEU A 32 3.45 8.11 5.24
N PHE A 33 4.34 8.61 4.38
CA PHE A 33 5.76 8.37 4.52
C PHE A 33 6.44 9.22 5.62
N ASP A 34 5.87 10.33 6.03
CA ASP A 34 6.33 11.07 7.23
C ASP A 34 6.07 10.23 8.52
N VAL A 35 5.00 9.41 8.54
CA VAL A 35 4.74 8.48 9.65
C VAL A 35 5.66 7.26 9.59
N ILE A 36 5.87 6.68 8.41
CA ILE A 36 6.78 5.54 8.23
C ILE A 36 8.22 5.95 8.55
N GLY A 37 8.63 7.14 8.10
CA GLY A 37 9.97 7.70 8.32
C GLY A 37 11.09 6.83 7.75
N GLU A 38 12.20 6.77 8.44
CA GLU A 38 13.39 6.01 8.06
C GLU A 38 13.21 4.49 8.14
N ARG A 39 12.14 4.00 8.80
CA ARG A 39 11.83 2.57 8.90
C ARG A 39 11.68 1.86 7.56
N ILE A 40 11.38 2.61 6.49
CA ILE A 40 11.21 2.03 5.14
C ILE A 40 12.51 1.52 4.53
N LYS A 41 13.67 2.06 4.95
CA LYS A 41 14.97 1.77 4.34
C LYS A 41 15.34 0.28 4.44
N GLY A 42 15.68 -0.30 3.30
CA GLY A 42 16.07 -1.71 3.18
C GLY A 42 14.91 -2.72 3.32
N LEU A 43 13.68 -2.26 3.58
CA LEU A 43 12.53 -3.10 3.84
C LEU A 43 11.67 -3.34 2.57
N SER A 44 10.77 -4.30 2.67
CA SER A 44 9.86 -4.71 1.60
C SER A 44 8.49 -4.04 1.75
N PHE A 45 7.93 -3.58 0.62
CA PHE A 45 6.65 -2.88 0.57
C PHE A 45 5.68 -3.60 -0.36
N LEU A 46 4.47 -3.90 0.12
CA LEU A 46 3.36 -4.44 -0.67
C LEU A 46 2.30 -3.37 -0.89
N ASP A 47 2.07 -3.02 -2.16
CA ASP A 47 1.07 -2.04 -2.59
C ASP A 47 -0.15 -2.76 -3.17
N LEU A 48 -1.19 -2.94 -2.36
CA LEU A 48 -2.45 -3.58 -2.76
C LEU A 48 -3.41 -2.55 -3.34
N TYR A 49 -4.07 -2.91 -4.45
CA TYR A 49 -4.91 -2.01 -5.24
C TYR A 49 -4.10 -0.83 -5.79
N ALA A 50 -2.92 -1.13 -6.34
CA ALA A 50 -1.83 -0.19 -6.55
C ALA A 50 -2.15 0.96 -7.53
N GLY A 51 -3.15 0.85 -8.39
CA GLY A 51 -3.52 1.89 -9.34
C GLY A 51 -2.36 2.29 -10.26
N SER A 52 -1.85 3.51 -10.10
CA SER A 52 -0.67 3.99 -10.85
C SER A 52 0.67 3.60 -10.23
N GLY A 53 0.67 2.88 -9.10
CA GLY A 53 1.87 2.50 -8.35
C GLY A 53 2.52 3.65 -7.57
N ALA A 54 1.83 4.77 -7.39
CA ALA A 54 2.42 5.97 -6.82
C ALA A 54 2.95 5.79 -5.40
N VAL A 55 2.33 4.92 -4.59
CA VAL A 55 2.75 4.66 -3.20
C VAL A 55 3.96 3.74 -3.17
N GLY A 56 3.92 2.62 -3.86
CA GLY A 56 5.07 1.71 -3.93
C GLY A 56 6.31 2.33 -4.57
N ILE A 57 6.15 3.18 -5.61
CA ILE A 57 7.25 3.94 -6.20
C ILE A 57 7.83 4.97 -5.23
N GLU A 58 6.99 5.64 -4.45
CA GLU A 58 7.46 6.54 -3.38
C GLU A 58 8.22 5.77 -2.30
N ALA A 59 7.79 4.54 -1.93
CA ALA A 59 8.52 3.67 -1.01
C ALA A 59 9.92 3.36 -1.53
N LEU A 60 10.06 2.97 -2.80
CA LEU A 60 11.37 2.75 -3.44
C LEU A 60 12.22 4.02 -3.45
N SER A 61 11.63 5.16 -3.82
CA SER A 61 12.33 6.45 -3.80
C SER A 61 12.90 6.80 -2.42
N ARG A 62 12.26 6.36 -1.35
CA ARG A 62 12.66 6.58 0.05
C ARG A 62 13.54 5.48 0.63
N GLY A 63 13.96 4.53 -0.20
CA GLY A 63 14.94 3.52 0.15
C GLY A 63 14.37 2.15 0.51
N ALA A 64 13.11 1.85 0.19
CA ALA A 64 12.64 0.47 0.25
C ALA A 64 13.52 -0.42 -0.65
N ARG A 65 13.83 -1.62 -0.17
CA ARG A 65 14.63 -2.59 -0.94
C ARG A 65 13.87 -3.12 -2.14
N ARG A 66 12.57 -3.37 -1.97
CA ARG A 66 11.70 -3.84 -3.03
C ARG A 66 10.26 -3.37 -2.82
N ALA A 67 9.52 -3.26 -3.91
CA ALA A 67 8.08 -3.06 -3.90
C ALA A 67 7.37 -4.11 -4.74
N VAL A 68 6.27 -4.65 -4.22
CA VAL A 68 5.38 -5.57 -4.95
C VAL A 68 4.04 -4.88 -5.13
N PHE A 69 3.54 -4.88 -6.36
CA PHE A 69 2.29 -4.27 -6.74
C PHE A 69 1.27 -5.33 -7.10
N VAL A 70 0.06 -5.22 -6.54
CA VAL A 70 -1.08 -6.06 -6.94
C VAL A 70 -2.18 -5.13 -7.48
N GLU A 71 -2.43 -5.24 -8.78
CA GLU A 71 -3.42 -4.42 -9.48
C GLU A 71 -4.15 -5.27 -10.54
N LYS A 72 -5.49 -5.27 -10.50
CA LYS A 72 -6.29 -6.09 -11.44
C LYS A 72 -6.51 -5.40 -12.80
N GLY A 73 -6.51 -4.06 -12.80
CA GLY A 73 -6.82 -3.27 -13.98
C GLY A 73 -5.68 -3.29 -15.00
N PRO A 74 -5.90 -3.76 -16.25
CA PRO A 74 -4.82 -3.86 -17.23
C PRO A 74 -4.21 -2.51 -17.59
N LEU A 75 -5.02 -1.45 -17.68
CA LEU A 75 -4.53 -0.09 -17.95
C LEU A 75 -3.70 0.45 -16.78
N ALA A 76 -4.13 0.20 -15.54
CA ALA A 76 -3.41 0.63 -14.36
C ALA A 76 -2.07 -0.12 -14.22
N ALA A 77 -2.07 -1.44 -14.42
CA ALA A 77 -0.84 -2.23 -14.42
C ALA A 77 0.17 -1.74 -15.48
N ARG A 78 -0.30 -1.44 -16.69
CA ARG A 78 0.56 -0.85 -17.73
C ARG A 78 1.15 0.51 -17.31
N VAL A 79 0.37 1.36 -16.63
CA VAL A 79 0.88 2.63 -16.10
C VAL A 79 1.96 2.40 -15.04
N ILE A 80 1.83 1.38 -14.18
CA ILE A 80 2.90 0.99 -13.24
C ILE A 80 4.16 0.60 -14.03
N GLU A 81 4.05 -0.28 -15.02
CA GLU A 81 5.16 -0.71 -15.86
C GLU A 81 5.88 0.49 -16.53
N GLU A 82 5.12 1.43 -17.10
CA GLU A 82 5.67 2.63 -17.71
C GLU A 82 6.38 3.56 -16.70
N ASN A 83 5.86 3.68 -15.49
CA ASN A 83 6.51 4.43 -14.42
C ASN A 83 7.80 3.74 -13.97
N ILE A 84 7.80 2.42 -13.79
CA ILE A 84 8.98 1.64 -13.42
C ILE A 84 10.08 1.75 -14.48
N ALA A 85 9.72 1.64 -15.77
CA ALA A 85 10.64 1.82 -16.89
C ALA A 85 11.26 3.22 -16.90
N SER A 86 10.45 4.26 -16.63
CA SER A 86 10.92 5.66 -16.61
C SER A 86 11.96 5.95 -15.53
N TYR A 87 12.09 5.09 -14.52
CA TYR A 87 12.98 5.26 -13.37
C TYR A 87 14.00 4.11 -13.22
N GLU A 88 14.02 3.16 -14.17
CA GLU A 88 14.93 2.01 -14.19
C GLU A 88 14.85 1.14 -12.91
N LEU A 89 13.63 0.98 -12.36
CA LEU A 89 13.42 0.29 -11.08
C LEU A 89 13.15 -1.22 -11.23
N PHE A 90 13.40 -1.82 -12.39
CA PHE A 90 13.03 -3.21 -12.72
C PHE A 90 13.52 -4.26 -11.72
N SER A 91 14.74 -4.09 -11.22
CA SER A 91 15.36 -5.06 -10.29
C SER A 91 14.73 -5.07 -8.89
N GLN A 92 13.97 -4.04 -8.55
CA GLN A 92 13.37 -3.83 -7.22
C GLN A 92 11.85 -4.08 -7.21
N VAL A 93 11.27 -4.45 -8.36
CA VAL A 93 9.81 -4.44 -8.53
C VAL A 93 9.28 -5.78 -9.03
N LYS A 94 8.11 -6.17 -8.49
CA LYS A 94 7.28 -7.24 -9.02
C LYS A 94 5.86 -6.72 -9.17
N ILE A 95 5.23 -6.98 -10.32
CA ILE A 95 3.87 -6.53 -10.61
C ILE A 95 2.99 -7.76 -10.85
N TRP A 96 1.90 -7.87 -10.09
CA TRP A 96 0.92 -8.93 -10.23
C TRP A 96 -0.40 -8.35 -10.75
N ARG A 97 -0.76 -8.72 -12.00
CA ARG A 97 -2.06 -8.38 -12.59
C ARG A 97 -3.12 -9.35 -12.12
N LYS A 98 -3.50 -9.26 -10.85
CA LYS A 98 -4.41 -10.18 -10.17
C LYS A 98 -5.47 -9.44 -9.35
N ASN A 99 -6.59 -10.13 -9.08
CA ASN A 99 -7.54 -9.68 -8.09
C ASN A 99 -6.91 -9.85 -6.70
N VAL A 100 -6.87 -8.78 -5.90
CA VAL A 100 -6.23 -8.78 -4.58
C VAL A 100 -6.84 -9.87 -3.68
N LEU A 101 -8.16 -9.91 -3.53
CA LEU A 101 -8.80 -10.84 -2.59
C LEU A 101 -8.58 -12.32 -2.95
N ALA A 102 -8.48 -12.62 -4.25
CA ALA A 102 -8.25 -13.99 -4.68
C ALA A 102 -6.76 -14.40 -4.62
N PHE A 103 -5.85 -13.43 -4.76
CA PHE A 103 -4.43 -13.72 -4.89
C PHE A 103 -3.64 -13.52 -3.58
N LEU A 104 -4.13 -12.68 -2.69
CA LEU A 104 -3.43 -12.30 -1.46
C LEU A 104 -3.07 -13.50 -0.56
N PRO A 105 -3.93 -14.51 -0.33
CA PRO A 105 -3.55 -15.68 0.47
C PRO A 105 -2.29 -16.37 -0.09
N ILE A 106 -2.29 -16.66 -1.39
CA ILE A 106 -1.17 -17.33 -2.08
C ILE A 106 0.10 -16.48 -2.01
N LEU A 107 -0.03 -15.16 -2.17
CA LEU A 107 1.10 -14.24 -2.10
C LEU A 107 1.74 -14.23 -0.72
N LEU A 108 0.94 -14.21 0.33
CA LEU A 108 1.40 -14.10 1.73
C LEU A 108 1.94 -15.43 2.28
N GLU A 109 1.52 -16.57 1.74
CA GLU A 109 2.13 -17.88 2.01
C GLU A 109 3.56 -17.96 1.46
N GLY A 110 3.78 -17.38 0.25
CA GLY A 110 5.06 -17.45 -0.45
C GLY A 110 6.04 -16.30 -0.15
N GLU A 111 5.56 -15.14 0.28
CA GLU A 111 6.37 -13.94 0.46
C GLU A 111 6.01 -13.18 1.74
N LYS A 112 7.03 -12.67 2.45
CA LYS A 112 6.85 -11.80 3.62
C LYS A 112 7.10 -10.36 3.26
N PHE A 113 6.34 -9.46 3.91
CA PHE A 113 6.43 -8.02 3.71
C PHE A 113 6.55 -7.31 5.07
N ASP A 114 7.30 -6.21 5.08
CA ASP A 114 7.46 -5.36 6.27
C ASP A 114 6.36 -4.29 6.34
N PHE A 115 5.92 -3.83 5.17
CA PHE A 115 4.82 -2.88 5.03
C PHE A 115 3.79 -3.38 4.01
N ILE A 116 2.51 -3.29 4.36
CA ILE A 116 1.38 -3.63 3.47
C ILE A 116 0.44 -2.44 3.41
N PHE A 117 0.28 -1.85 2.24
CA PHE A 117 -0.62 -0.74 1.99
C PHE A 117 -1.91 -1.22 1.32
N ILE A 118 -3.05 -0.85 1.89
CA ILE A 118 -4.40 -1.28 1.48
C ILE A 118 -5.22 -0.06 1.12
N ALA A 119 -5.44 0.19 -0.17
CA ALA A 119 -6.18 1.34 -0.67
C ALA A 119 -7.20 0.96 -1.77
N PRO A 120 -8.19 0.11 -1.48
CA PRO A 120 -9.19 -0.26 -2.46
C PRO A 120 -10.12 0.92 -2.79
N PRO A 121 -10.92 0.84 -3.87
CA PRO A 121 -12.00 1.78 -4.12
C PRO A 121 -12.95 1.85 -2.92
N TYR A 122 -13.33 3.07 -2.53
CA TYR A 122 -14.22 3.31 -1.39
C TYR A 122 -15.59 2.64 -1.55
N TYR A 123 -16.25 2.38 -0.43
CA TYR A 123 -17.61 1.84 -0.33
C TYR A 123 -17.81 0.44 -0.94
N LYS A 124 -16.74 -0.34 -1.09
CA LYS A 124 -16.78 -1.73 -1.58
C LYS A 124 -16.56 -2.78 -0.49
N LYS A 125 -16.38 -2.36 0.76
CA LYS A 125 -16.07 -3.22 1.92
C LYS A 125 -14.84 -4.13 1.70
N MET A 126 -13.96 -3.73 0.77
CA MET A 126 -12.79 -4.53 0.39
C MET A 126 -11.69 -4.44 1.45
N GLN A 127 -11.61 -3.34 2.21
CA GLN A 127 -10.68 -3.18 3.33
C GLN A 127 -10.88 -4.28 4.36
N ASN A 128 -12.12 -4.49 4.83
CA ASN A 128 -12.45 -5.53 5.81
C ASN A 128 -12.05 -6.92 5.30
N LYS A 129 -12.45 -7.28 4.06
CA LYS A 129 -12.11 -8.57 3.46
C LYS A 129 -10.59 -8.78 3.31
N THR A 130 -9.86 -7.72 3.01
CA THR A 130 -8.39 -7.78 2.92
C THR A 130 -7.76 -7.99 4.29
N LEU A 131 -8.27 -7.31 5.32
CA LEU A 131 -7.83 -7.47 6.69
C LEU A 131 -8.16 -8.87 7.23
N ASP A 132 -9.33 -9.44 6.88
CA ASP A 132 -9.70 -10.81 7.25
C ASP A 132 -8.67 -11.82 6.71
N ILE A 133 -8.30 -11.72 5.44
CA ILE A 133 -7.27 -12.57 4.83
C ILE A 133 -5.91 -12.42 5.53
N ILE A 134 -5.51 -11.19 5.85
CA ILE A 134 -4.23 -10.92 6.51
C ILE A 134 -4.21 -11.53 7.92
N GLU A 135 -5.33 -11.47 8.64
CA GLU A 135 -5.47 -12.08 9.96
C GLU A 135 -5.38 -13.60 9.90
N GLU A 136 -6.02 -14.24 8.90
CA GLU A 136 -5.97 -15.70 8.69
C GLU A 136 -4.54 -16.22 8.41
N VAL A 137 -3.72 -15.44 7.72
CA VAL A 137 -2.32 -15.82 7.39
C VAL A 137 -1.35 -15.51 8.55
N GLU A 138 -1.83 -14.96 9.65
CA GLU A 138 -1.05 -14.65 10.87
C GLU A 138 0.23 -13.82 10.62
N ILE A 139 0.10 -12.67 9.94
CA ILE A 139 1.22 -11.76 9.70
C ILE A 139 1.54 -10.96 10.96
N ASN A 140 2.50 -11.43 11.75
CA ASN A 140 2.80 -10.87 13.07
C ASN A 140 3.84 -9.72 13.08
N LYS A 141 4.49 -9.41 11.96
CA LYS A 141 5.61 -8.44 11.93
C LYS A 141 5.45 -7.29 10.94
N ALA A 142 4.41 -7.27 10.12
CA ALA A 142 4.20 -6.21 9.16
C ALA A 142 3.47 -5.01 9.79
N THR A 143 3.84 -3.80 9.39
CA THR A 143 2.99 -2.62 9.57
C THR A 143 1.96 -2.60 8.43
N ILE A 144 0.68 -2.72 8.77
CA ILE A 144 -0.42 -2.66 7.81
C ILE A 144 -0.98 -1.25 7.81
N ILE A 145 -1.15 -0.69 6.63
CA ILE A 145 -1.63 0.68 6.46
C ILE A 145 -2.90 0.64 5.63
N VAL A 146 -4.01 1.08 6.20
CA VAL A 146 -5.33 1.06 5.56
C VAL A 146 -5.75 2.48 5.23
N GLN A 147 -6.03 2.73 3.96
CA GLN A 147 -6.69 3.95 3.51
C GLN A 147 -8.20 3.71 3.37
N TYR A 148 -8.99 4.56 3.99
CA TYR A 148 -10.45 4.46 3.93
C TYR A 148 -11.13 5.83 4.09
N SER A 149 -12.43 5.91 3.78
CA SER A 149 -13.26 7.10 4.04
C SER A 149 -13.76 7.11 5.49
N PRO A 150 -13.87 8.27 6.17
CA PRO A 150 -14.49 8.37 7.49
C PRO A 150 -15.94 7.85 7.52
N HIS A 151 -16.60 7.77 6.37
CA HIS A 151 -17.95 7.24 6.22
C HIS A 151 -18.01 5.72 5.99
N GLU A 152 -16.84 5.03 5.96
CA GLU A 152 -16.77 3.57 5.87
C GLU A 152 -16.62 2.97 7.27
N ASN A 153 -17.38 1.92 7.54
CA ASN A 153 -17.24 1.16 8.78
C ASN A 153 -16.18 0.06 8.60
N ILE A 154 -14.96 0.33 9.08
CA ILE A 154 -13.87 -0.63 9.06
C ILE A 154 -13.74 -1.28 10.43
N ASN A 155 -13.81 -2.61 10.45
CA ASN A 155 -13.59 -3.38 11.67
C ASN A 155 -12.07 -3.52 11.90
N PHE A 156 -11.55 -2.85 12.91
CA PHE A 156 -10.14 -2.95 13.33
C PHE A 156 -9.94 -3.83 14.57
N THR A 157 -11.00 -4.42 15.10
CA THR A 157 -10.90 -5.39 16.20
C THR A 157 -10.39 -6.71 15.63
N ARG A 158 -9.12 -7.01 15.85
CA ARG A 158 -8.41 -8.17 15.32
C ARG A 158 -7.66 -8.88 16.44
N ARG A 159 -7.46 -10.21 16.30
CA ARG A 159 -6.81 -11.04 17.34
C ARG A 159 -5.36 -10.65 17.58
N ASN A 160 -4.62 -10.42 16.48
CA ASN A 160 -3.16 -10.31 16.50
C ASN A 160 -2.66 -8.96 16.01
N MET A 161 -3.52 -7.94 15.82
CA MET A 161 -3.11 -6.61 15.38
C MET A 161 -4.01 -5.52 15.95
N GLY A 162 -3.44 -4.36 16.21
CA GLY A 162 -4.16 -3.20 16.71
C GLY A 162 -3.72 -1.90 16.03
N ILE A 163 -4.58 -0.89 16.08
CA ILE A 163 -4.25 0.45 15.58
C ILE A 163 -3.22 1.08 16.51
N VAL A 164 -2.05 1.40 15.95
CA VAL A 164 -0.99 2.14 16.65
C VAL A 164 -0.99 3.63 16.30
N LYS A 165 -1.56 3.99 15.16
CA LYS A 165 -1.67 5.39 14.72
C LYS A 165 -2.80 5.58 13.72
N GLN A 166 -3.43 6.75 13.76
CA GLN A 166 -4.44 7.17 12.80
C GLN A 166 -4.23 8.61 12.41
N LYS A 167 -4.45 8.94 11.15
CA LYS A 167 -4.34 10.29 10.59
C LYS A 167 -5.50 10.57 9.65
N GLU A 168 -6.16 11.68 9.84
CA GLU A 168 -7.31 12.11 9.03
C GLU A 168 -6.93 13.28 8.12
N TYR A 169 -7.40 13.22 6.87
CA TYR A 169 -7.15 14.22 5.82
C TYR A 169 -8.41 14.44 5.00
N GLY A 170 -9.28 15.32 5.47
CA GLY A 170 -10.59 15.53 4.84
C GLY A 170 -11.37 14.22 4.76
N ASP A 171 -11.74 13.80 3.57
CA ASP A 171 -12.53 12.57 3.33
C ASP A 171 -11.70 11.27 3.32
N THR A 172 -10.50 11.29 3.86
CA THR A 172 -9.60 10.12 3.86
C THR A 172 -8.91 9.95 5.20
N ILE A 173 -8.91 8.73 5.70
CA ILE A 173 -8.19 8.32 6.91
C ILE A 173 -7.10 7.31 6.52
N LEU A 174 -5.93 7.43 7.15
CA LEU A 174 -4.88 6.43 7.18
C LEU A 174 -4.81 5.82 8.58
N ALA A 175 -5.10 4.53 8.71
CA ALA A 175 -4.87 3.76 9.92
C ALA A 175 -3.62 2.89 9.77
N PHE A 176 -2.77 2.89 10.78
CA PHE A 176 -1.57 2.07 10.88
C PHE A 176 -1.81 1.01 11.95
N LEU A 177 -1.68 -0.25 11.57
CA LEU A 177 -1.86 -1.40 12.44
C LEU A 177 -0.53 -2.15 12.54
N GLU A 178 -0.21 -2.62 13.73
CA GLU A 178 0.94 -3.47 14.00
C GLU A 178 0.52 -4.66 14.85
N GLY A 179 1.30 -5.74 14.81
CA GLY A 179 1.03 -6.93 15.61
C GLY A 179 1.00 -6.60 17.10
N THR A 180 -0.01 -7.07 17.80
CA THR A 180 -0.05 -7.03 19.25
C THR A 180 0.87 -8.12 19.78
N VAL A 181 1.96 -7.72 20.44
CA VAL A 181 2.79 -8.66 21.19
C VAL A 181 1.96 -9.07 22.41
N HIS A 182 1.40 -10.28 22.40
CA HIS A 182 0.94 -10.86 23.64
C HIS A 182 2.20 -11.19 24.47
N CYS A 183 2.51 -10.37 25.47
CA CYS A 183 3.38 -10.80 26.55
C CYS A 183 2.70 -11.98 27.25
N SER A 184 3.19 -13.17 26.97
CA SER A 184 2.92 -14.39 27.75
C SER A 184 3.77 -14.40 29.01
#